data_8d30f2439836f9882c70b7096b7dd898
#
_entry.id   8d30f2439836f9882c70b7096b7dd898
#
_cell.length_a   1.000
_cell.length_b   1.000
_cell.length_c   1.000
_cell.angle_alpha   90.00
_cell.angle_beta   90.00
_cell.angle_gamma   90.00
#
_symmetry.space_group_name_H-M   'P 1'
#
loop_
_entity.id
_entity.type
_entity.pdbx_description
1 polymer ?
#
loop_
_entity_poly.entity_id
_entity_poly.type
_entity_poly.pdbx_seq_one_letter_code
_entity_poly.pdbx_strand_id
1 'polypeptide(L)'
;NLFKTRQIKKTYLAVVSGKPKEAKGTIDKPIGIKNGSVKRSVHSEKMMKSAETDYTVKKTFVSEGKEFSLVEVYPKTGRTHQIRVHLAAIGHPVVGDRLYGGKKQPDWADRLMLHAYSLEFSLNDGSRIKLETGPGESFMFHGAGK
;
A
#
# COMPACT_ATOMS: atom_id res chain seq x y z
N ASN A 1 -5.95 22.60 -12.07
CA ASN A 1 -5.24 21.36 -12.35
C ASN A 1 -6.14 20.14 -12.16
N LEU A 2 -6.28 19.34 -13.22
CA LEU A 2 -7.15 18.17 -13.25
C LEU A 2 -6.73 17.11 -12.21
N PHE A 3 -5.44 16.96 -11.96
CA PHE A 3 -4.89 15.91 -11.13
C PHE A 3 -4.50 16.34 -9.72
N LYS A 4 -5.25 17.28 -9.16
CA LYS A 4 -5.06 17.62 -7.74
C LYS A 4 -5.39 16.41 -6.87
N THR A 5 -4.61 16.20 -5.83
CA THR A 5 -4.68 15.00 -4.99
C THR A 5 -6.09 14.70 -4.48
N ARG A 6 -6.78 15.71 -3.96
CA ARG A 6 -8.12 15.51 -3.38
C ARG A 6 -9.21 15.28 -4.42
N GLN A 7 -8.91 15.43 -5.72
CA GLN A 7 -9.83 15.14 -6.80
C GLN A 7 -9.62 13.78 -7.41
N ILE A 8 -8.58 13.09 -6.96
CA ILE A 8 -8.19 11.79 -7.49
C ILE A 8 -8.33 10.75 -6.37
N LYS A 9 -9.13 9.73 -6.64
CA LYS A 9 -9.27 8.60 -5.72
C LYS A 9 -8.47 7.44 -6.27
N LYS A 10 -7.50 6.97 -5.50
CA LYS A 10 -6.64 5.85 -5.86
C LYS A 10 -6.92 4.67 -4.95
N THR A 11 -6.99 3.49 -5.53
CA THR A 11 -7.14 2.26 -4.77
C THR A 11 -6.04 1.29 -5.17
N TYR A 12 -5.36 0.75 -4.17
CA TYR A 12 -4.32 -0.25 -4.36
C TYR A 12 -4.74 -1.54 -3.68
N LEU A 13 -4.23 -2.65 -4.19
CA LEU A 13 -4.31 -3.94 -3.51
C LEU A 13 -2.90 -4.29 -3.04
N ALA A 14 -2.80 -4.78 -1.80
CA ALA A 14 -1.53 -5.19 -1.24
C ALA A 14 -1.69 -6.50 -0.47
N VAL A 15 -0.71 -7.37 -0.56
CA VAL A 15 -0.60 -8.49 0.35
C VAL A 15 0.43 -8.10 1.40
N VAL A 16 0.05 -8.15 2.66
CA VAL A 16 0.92 -7.76 3.77
C VAL A 16 1.15 -8.93 4.70
N SER A 17 2.26 -8.86 5.44
CA SER A 17 2.57 -9.84 6.48
C SER A 17 1.66 -9.62 7.67
N GLY A 18 1.14 -10.72 8.23
CA GLY A 18 0.32 -10.68 9.43
C GLY A 18 -1.11 -10.26 9.18
N LYS A 19 -1.81 -10.03 10.27
CA LYS A 19 -3.21 -9.59 10.25
C LYS A 19 -3.29 -8.26 11.00
N PRO A 20 -3.64 -7.18 10.31
CA PRO A 20 -3.81 -5.90 11.00
C PRO A 20 -4.83 -6.00 12.12
N LYS A 21 -4.57 -5.30 13.20
CA LYS A 21 -5.41 -5.34 14.39
C LYS A 21 -6.82 -4.85 14.10
N GLU A 22 -6.93 -3.82 13.25
CA GLU A 22 -8.22 -3.27 12.86
C GLU A 22 -8.56 -3.70 11.45
N ALA A 23 -9.81 -4.05 11.20
CA ALA A 23 -10.28 -4.42 9.86
C ALA A 23 -10.26 -3.22 8.91
N LYS A 24 -10.40 -2.03 9.44
CA LYS A 24 -10.27 -0.76 8.73
C LYS A 24 -9.47 0.19 9.58
N GLY A 25 -8.66 1.01 8.95
CA GLY A 25 -7.88 1.97 9.71
C GLY A 25 -7.34 3.10 8.87
N THR A 26 -6.81 4.09 9.57
CA THR A 26 -6.12 5.23 8.97
C THR A 26 -4.72 5.30 9.54
N ILE A 27 -3.74 5.38 8.66
CA ILE A 27 -2.35 5.58 9.06
C ILE A 27 -2.03 7.05 8.78
N ASP A 28 -1.94 7.84 9.84
CA ASP A 28 -1.67 9.27 9.76
C ASP A 28 -0.30 9.52 10.39
N LYS A 29 0.74 9.35 9.58
CA LYS A 29 2.13 9.51 10.03
C LYS A 29 2.91 10.25 8.96
N PRO A 30 3.52 11.40 9.30
CA PRO A 30 4.37 12.12 8.34
C PRO A 30 5.51 11.23 7.85
N ILE A 31 5.93 11.48 6.62
CA ILE A 31 7.00 10.71 5.99
C ILE A 31 8.11 11.65 5.57
N GLY A 32 9.34 11.28 5.88
CA GLY A 32 10.53 12.03 5.52
C GLY A 32 11.57 11.15 4.86
N ILE A 33 12.71 11.75 4.59
CA ILE A 33 13.85 11.06 3.97
C ILE A 33 14.75 10.52 5.07
N LYS A 34 15.05 9.23 5.01
CA LYS A 34 16.03 8.65 5.92
C LYS A 34 17.43 9.09 5.48
N ASN A 35 18.21 9.59 6.43
CA ASN A 35 19.51 10.16 6.15
C ASN A 35 20.43 9.17 5.41
N GLY A 36 21.07 9.65 4.34
CA GLY A 36 22.01 8.85 3.57
C GLY A 36 21.40 7.71 2.78
N SER A 37 20.10 7.73 2.52
CA SER A 37 19.40 6.61 1.88
C SER A 37 18.27 7.11 1.00
N VAL A 38 17.87 6.28 0.02
CA VAL A 38 16.65 6.52 -0.76
C VAL A 38 15.39 6.15 0.02
N LYS A 39 15.55 5.50 1.16
CA LYS A 39 14.40 5.10 1.98
C LYS A 39 13.64 6.29 2.52
N ARG A 40 12.35 6.11 2.69
CA ARG A 40 11.48 7.04 3.40
C ARG A 40 11.23 6.50 4.80
N SER A 41 10.82 7.37 5.73
CA SER A 41 10.65 6.94 7.12
C SER A 41 9.66 7.84 7.85
N VAL A 42 8.87 7.23 8.75
CA VAL A 42 8.01 7.98 9.66
C VAL A 42 8.80 8.50 10.86
N HIS A 43 10.04 8.05 11.00
CA HIS A 43 10.92 8.44 12.12
C HIS A 43 12.02 9.42 11.73
N SER A 44 12.03 9.84 10.47
CA SER A 44 13.00 10.82 10.00
C SER A 44 12.65 12.20 10.54
N GLU A 45 13.67 13.02 10.78
CA GLU A 45 13.47 14.42 11.13
C GLU A 45 13.68 15.34 9.93
N LYS A 46 13.98 14.75 8.76
CA LYS A 46 14.39 15.50 7.58
C LYS A 46 13.28 15.51 6.54
N MET A 47 12.88 16.71 6.12
CA MET A 47 11.90 16.91 5.07
C MET A 47 10.58 16.15 5.31
N MET A 48 10.12 16.17 6.55
CA MET A 48 8.86 15.50 6.91
C MET A 48 7.69 16.20 6.26
N LYS A 49 6.82 15.40 5.63
CA LYS A 49 5.58 15.90 5.03
C LYS A 49 4.41 15.06 5.54
N SER A 50 3.30 15.71 5.80
CA SER A 50 2.11 14.99 6.24
C SER A 50 1.72 13.94 5.22
N ALA A 51 1.27 12.78 5.71
CA ALA A 51 0.87 11.67 4.86
C ALA A 51 -0.22 10.87 5.55
N GLU A 52 -1.24 10.51 4.78
CA GLU A 52 -2.38 9.78 5.32
C GLU A 52 -2.80 8.68 4.35
N THR A 53 -2.98 7.48 4.90
CA THR A 53 -3.36 6.29 4.14
C THR A 53 -4.49 5.57 4.87
N ASP A 54 -5.60 5.33 4.19
CA ASP A 54 -6.68 4.49 4.71
C ASP A 54 -6.53 3.09 4.16
N TYR A 55 -7.00 2.09 4.91
CA TYR A 55 -6.98 0.71 4.45
C TYR A 55 -8.18 -0.08 4.93
N THR A 56 -8.48 -1.15 4.22
CA THR A 56 -9.51 -2.14 4.59
C THR A 56 -8.94 -3.53 4.36
N VAL A 57 -8.99 -4.37 5.40
CA VAL A 57 -8.58 -5.77 5.27
C VAL A 57 -9.69 -6.53 4.55
N LYS A 58 -9.37 -7.13 3.42
CA LYS A 58 -10.35 -7.86 2.62
C LYS A 58 -10.37 -9.34 2.94
N LYS A 59 -9.21 -9.92 3.24
CA LYS A 59 -9.08 -11.36 3.45
C LYS A 59 -7.80 -11.63 4.21
N THR A 60 -7.84 -12.65 5.09
CA THR A 60 -6.66 -13.13 5.79
C THR A 60 -6.44 -14.59 5.44
N PHE A 61 -5.20 -15.00 5.27
CA PHE A 61 -4.89 -16.38 4.94
C PHE A 61 -3.57 -16.81 5.59
N VAL A 62 -3.33 -18.12 5.64
CA VAL A 62 -2.11 -18.67 6.19
C VAL A 62 -1.34 -19.34 5.06
N SER A 63 -0.04 -19.12 5.01
CA SER A 63 0.87 -19.76 4.06
C SER A 63 2.21 -19.96 4.73
N GLU A 64 2.80 -21.14 4.54
CA GLU A 64 4.10 -21.49 5.14
C GLU A 64 4.11 -21.25 6.66
N GLY A 65 2.97 -21.52 7.32
CA GLY A 65 2.85 -21.37 8.76
C GLY A 65 2.73 -19.94 9.27
N LYS A 66 2.53 -18.96 8.38
CA LYS A 66 2.44 -17.55 8.76
C LYS A 66 1.17 -16.94 8.23
N GLU A 67 0.68 -15.91 8.93
CA GLU A 67 -0.50 -15.16 8.50
C GLU A 67 -0.13 -14.06 7.51
N PHE A 68 -1.01 -13.86 6.56
CA PHE A 68 -0.94 -12.78 5.58
C PHE A 68 -2.32 -12.20 5.39
N SER A 69 -2.40 -10.99 4.89
CA SER A 69 -3.68 -10.33 4.61
C SER A 69 -3.67 -9.66 3.25
N LEU A 70 -4.80 -9.76 2.56
CA LEU A 70 -5.06 -8.96 1.37
C LEU A 70 -5.76 -7.69 1.84
N VAL A 71 -5.19 -6.55 1.50
CA VAL A 71 -5.62 -5.24 2.00
C VAL A 71 -5.89 -4.31 0.82
N GLU A 72 -7.02 -3.64 0.86
CA GLU A 72 -7.30 -2.52 -0.04
C GLU A 72 -6.78 -1.26 0.61
N VAL A 73 -6.05 -0.45 -0.15
CA VAL A 73 -5.35 0.71 0.40
C VAL A 73 -5.73 1.96 -0.39
N TYR A 74 -6.06 3.02 0.33
CA TYR A 74 -6.53 4.28 -0.25
C TYR A 74 -5.64 5.43 0.22
N PRO A 75 -4.55 5.72 -0.49
CA PRO A 75 -3.68 6.84 -0.06
C PRO A 75 -4.37 8.17 -0.34
N LYS A 76 -4.47 9.02 0.68
CA LYS A 76 -5.04 10.36 0.55
C LYS A 76 -4.01 11.38 0.13
N THR A 77 -2.74 11.07 0.34
CA THR A 77 -1.60 11.86 -0.11
C THR A 77 -0.75 10.97 -1.00
N GLY A 78 0.25 11.53 -1.66
CA GLY A 78 1.06 10.76 -2.61
C GLY A 78 2.56 10.88 -2.36
N ARG A 79 3.01 10.65 -1.13
CA ARG A 79 4.44 10.72 -0.82
C ARG A 79 5.16 9.50 -1.37
N THR A 80 6.44 9.66 -1.67
CA THR A 80 7.26 8.58 -2.19
C THR A 80 7.21 7.37 -1.27
N HIS A 81 6.95 6.19 -1.82
CA HIS A 81 6.84 4.92 -1.09
C HIS A 81 5.80 4.94 0.02
N GLN A 82 4.84 5.86 -0.02
CA GLN A 82 3.92 6.07 1.10
C GLN A 82 3.24 4.79 1.61
N ILE A 83 2.62 4.03 0.74
CA ILE A 83 1.90 2.81 1.15
C ILE A 83 2.86 1.82 1.80
N ARG A 84 4.03 1.63 1.19
CA ARG A 84 5.04 0.68 1.68
C ARG A 84 5.54 1.07 3.05
N VAL A 85 5.86 2.35 3.24
CA VAL A 85 6.36 2.88 4.52
C VAL A 85 5.27 2.81 5.59
N HIS A 86 4.06 3.23 5.26
CA HIS A 86 2.95 3.23 6.21
C HIS A 86 2.60 1.82 6.68
N LEU A 87 2.48 0.86 5.77
CA LEU A 87 2.15 -0.50 6.17
C LEU A 87 3.27 -1.14 6.99
N ALA A 88 4.52 -0.88 6.64
CA ALA A 88 5.65 -1.35 7.46
C ALA A 88 5.64 -0.70 8.85
N ALA A 89 5.26 0.58 8.93
CA ALA A 89 5.25 1.31 10.20
C ALA A 89 4.24 0.75 11.20
N ILE A 90 3.15 0.17 10.73
CA ILE A 90 2.16 -0.47 11.62
C ILE A 90 2.44 -1.96 11.82
N GLY A 91 3.61 -2.45 11.38
CA GLY A 91 4.02 -3.82 11.61
C GLY A 91 3.54 -4.83 10.57
N HIS A 92 3.02 -4.36 9.44
CA HIS A 92 2.48 -5.22 8.40
C HIS A 92 3.06 -4.85 7.03
N PRO A 93 4.38 -5.07 6.83
CA PRO A 93 5.00 -4.69 5.56
C PRO A 93 4.43 -5.46 4.39
N VAL A 94 4.47 -4.84 3.22
CA VAL A 94 4.03 -5.47 1.98
C VAL A 94 4.94 -6.65 1.66
N VAL A 95 4.34 -7.77 1.32
CA VAL A 95 5.09 -8.97 0.94
C VAL A 95 5.89 -8.68 -0.34
N GLY A 96 7.14 -9.15 -0.36
CA GLY A 96 8.04 -8.89 -1.47
C GLY A 96 8.76 -7.56 -1.39
N ASP A 97 8.50 -6.77 -0.35
CA ASP A 97 9.15 -5.47 -0.16
C ASP A 97 10.50 -5.68 0.52
N ARG A 98 11.55 -5.71 -0.29
CA ARG A 98 12.90 -5.95 0.23
C ARG A 98 13.53 -4.71 0.86
N LEU A 99 12.92 -3.54 0.65
CA LEU A 99 13.41 -2.30 1.22
C LEU A 99 12.86 -2.04 2.62
N TYR A 100 11.58 -2.33 2.84
CA TYR A 100 10.90 -2.06 4.11
C TYR A 100 10.42 -3.31 4.83
N GLY A 101 10.38 -4.43 4.15
CA GLY A 101 9.78 -5.66 4.67
C GLY A 101 10.75 -6.72 5.19
N GLY A 102 12.04 -6.44 5.19
CA GLY A 102 13.03 -7.40 5.64
C GLY A 102 13.46 -8.36 4.55
N LYS A 103 14.46 -9.20 4.89
CA LYS A 103 15.11 -10.08 3.92
C LYS A 103 14.38 -11.39 3.71
N LYS A 104 13.69 -11.89 4.74
CA LYS A 104 13.03 -13.18 4.66
C LYS A 104 11.62 -12.99 4.08
N GLN A 105 11.42 -13.55 2.89
CA GLN A 105 10.15 -13.47 2.19
C GLN A 105 9.63 -14.89 1.94
N PRO A 106 8.31 -15.08 1.82
CA PRO A 106 7.78 -16.39 1.46
C PRO A 106 8.21 -16.78 0.04
N ASP A 107 8.25 -18.09 -0.22
CA ASP A 107 8.74 -18.61 -1.50
C ASP A 107 7.97 -18.07 -2.72
N TRP A 108 6.69 -17.77 -2.53
CA TRP A 108 5.84 -17.28 -3.62
C TRP A 108 5.95 -15.77 -3.85
N ALA A 109 6.77 -15.07 -3.08
CA ALA A 109 6.91 -13.62 -3.22
C ALA A 109 7.88 -13.28 -4.36
N ASP A 110 7.42 -13.44 -5.58
CA ASP A 110 8.22 -13.22 -6.78
C ASP A 110 8.27 -11.74 -7.21
N ARG A 111 7.52 -10.89 -6.55
CA ARG A 111 7.48 -9.45 -6.81
C ARG A 111 6.97 -8.73 -5.56
N LEU A 112 7.07 -7.41 -5.59
CA LEU A 112 6.41 -6.56 -4.61
C LEU A 112 4.89 -6.73 -4.78
N MET A 113 4.22 -7.23 -3.74
CA MET A 113 2.78 -7.51 -3.80
C MET A 113 1.95 -6.27 -3.55
N LEU A 114 2.14 -5.27 -4.39
CA LEU A 114 1.41 -4.01 -4.38
C LEU A 114 0.99 -3.68 -5.79
N HIS A 115 -0.31 -3.48 -5.99
CA HIS A 115 -0.88 -3.28 -7.31
C HIS A 115 -1.83 -2.07 -7.32
N ALA A 116 -1.58 -1.14 -8.22
CA ALA A 116 -2.48 0.00 -8.44
C ALA A 116 -3.74 -0.53 -9.13
N TYR A 117 -4.81 -0.64 -8.37
CA TYR A 117 -6.03 -1.30 -8.81
C TYR A 117 -7.00 -0.38 -9.54
N SER A 118 -7.23 0.80 -9.01
CA SER A 118 -8.13 1.73 -9.66
C SER A 118 -7.71 3.18 -9.46
N LEU A 119 -8.11 3.98 -10.42
CA LEU A 119 -7.89 5.42 -10.41
C LEU A 119 -9.21 6.08 -10.82
N GLU A 120 -9.72 6.97 -10.00
CA GLU A 120 -10.98 7.64 -10.25
C GLU A 120 -10.78 9.15 -10.14
N PHE A 121 -11.24 9.90 -11.12
CA PHE A 121 -11.09 11.35 -11.12
C PHE A 121 -12.21 12.03 -11.88
N SER A 122 -12.40 13.34 -11.65
CA SER A 122 -13.41 14.13 -12.31
C SER A 122 -12.77 15.01 -13.37
N LEU A 123 -13.45 15.10 -14.52
CA LEU A 123 -13.05 16.03 -15.56
C LEU A 123 -13.68 17.39 -15.32
N ASN A 124 -13.20 18.41 -16.06
CA ASN A 124 -13.68 19.78 -15.89
C ASN A 124 -15.15 19.93 -16.25
N ASP A 125 -15.70 19.06 -17.09
CA ASP A 125 -17.11 19.10 -17.48
C ASP A 125 -18.04 18.41 -16.49
N GLY A 126 -17.48 17.93 -15.36
CA GLY A 126 -18.26 17.26 -14.33
C GLY A 126 -18.38 15.75 -14.49
N SER A 127 -17.92 15.19 -15.60
CA SER A 127 -17.95 13.74 -15.77
C SER A 127 -16.88 13.08 -14.90
N ARG A 128 -17.12 11.81 -14.57
CA ARG A 128 -16.16 11.01 -13.78
C ARG A 128 -15.60 9.88 -14.61
N ILE A 129 -14.30 9.68 -14.46
CA ILE A 129 -13.58 8.60 -15.13
C ILE A 129 -13.08 7.64 -14.06
N LYS A 130 -13.31 6.35 -14.27
CA LYS A 130 -12.77 5.31 -13.41
C LYS A 130 -12.02 4.31 -14.26
N LEU A 131 -10.75 4.11 -13.95
CA LEU A 131 -9.88 3.15 -14.62
C LEU A 131 -9.56 2.04 -13.63
N GLU A 132 -9.74 0.79 -14.06
CA GLU A 132 -9.46 -0.36 -13.21
C GLU A 132 -8.57 -1.36 -13.95
N THR A 133 -7.65 -1.96 -13.21
CA THR A 133 -6.74 -2.98 -13.75
C THR A 133 -6.65 -4.12 -12.74
N GLY A 134 -6.99 -5.32 -13.17
CA GLY A 134 -6.87 -6.50 -12.32
C GLY A 134 -5.43 -6.76 -11.90
N PRO A 135 -5.22 -7.43 -10.77
CA PRO A 135 -3.88 -7.59 -10.19
C PRO A 135 -2.95 -8.55 -10.92
N GLY A 136 -3.38 -9.25 -11.93
CA GLY A 136 -2.54 -10.18 -12.65
C GLY A 136 -2.47 -11.54 -12.00
N GLU A 137 -1.94 -12.51 -12.75
CA GLU A 137 -2.01 -13.92 -12.37
C GLU A 137 -1.22 -14.25 -11.10
N SER A 138 0.03 -13.81 -11.02
CA SER A 138 0.85 -14.16 -9.84
C SER A 138 0.27 -13.57 -8.57
N PHE A 139 -0.24 -12.36 -8.63
CA PHE A 139 -0.86 -11.71 -7.49
C PHE A 139 -2.13 -12.45 -7.06
N MET A 140 -3.02 -12.75 -8.01
CA MET A 140 -4.27 -13.46 -7.73
C MET A 140 -4.01 -14.86 -7.18
N PHE A 141 -3.06 -15.56 -7.77
CA PHE A 141 -2.75 -16.94 -7.37
C PHE A 141 -2.26 -17.01 -5.93
N HIS A 142 -1.37 -16.13 -5.53
CA HIS A 142 -0.74 -16.23 -4.21
C HIS A 142 -1.49 -15.47 -3.11
N GLY A 143 -2.20 -14.42 -3.45
CA GLY A 143 -2.86 -13.58 -2.45
C GLY A 143 -4.36 -13.75 -2.39
N ALA A 144 -5.05 -13.35 -3.46
CA ALA A 144 -6.50 -13.24 -3.44
C ALA A 144 -7.24 -14.54 -3.72
N GLY A 145 -6.65 -15.42 -4.50
CA GLY A 145 -7.31 -16.64 -4.95
C GLY A 145 -7.31 -17.78 -3.94
N LYS A 146 -6.62 -17.60 -2.87
CA LYS A 146 -6.48 -18.65 -1.86
C LYS A 146 -6.97 -18.16 -0.49
#